data_fe7db82f2519eb34f0e789f0985992ba
#
_entry.id   fe7db82f2519eb34f0e789f0985992ba
#
_cell.length_a   1.000
_cell.length_b   1.000
_cell.length_c   1.000
_cell.angle_alpha   90.00
_cell.angle_beta   90.00
_cell.angle_gamma   90.00
#
_symmetry.space_group_name_H-M   'P 1'
#
loop_
_entity.id
_entity.type
_entity.pdbx_description
1 polymer ?
#
loop_
_entity_poly.entity_id
_entity_poly.type
_entity_poly.pdbx_seq_one_letter_code
_entity_poly.pdbx_strand_id
1 'polypeptide(L)'
;VLKSNVVLRGAGPTTIITEGNANAQITTNNFSHSVNLYPATSYTVQPSECLLSGTPAKGDTSITVTGNRQDPNGSTTADSSCNVSTGTWIKVFGNDNPALISDSMQDSGSYYKCDMCADNTGYYLMQQYEQVTGVSGSTVSLSRPLYYPPYTTATTVHNTSGSAVTEPAGAKYNVIQFQTTQAGLEYLKVNATADLGANQNVLYQGCLYCWAKGIEVILSGANQLSALVECDWCYGFEIRDSYIHDERSGASGAGYGIYFQFISGDEKVENNIVRHTRHSISFQGGTDGSAILYNYTDDGYTDDLTYLASARANHGAHNYMVLWEGNVMSHLTSDDCWGSSSHQVFFRNWFWGDETMNWNFIPSGGATAPSGTNPNNGFDAIDVYTGQVYYSFVGNVLGHTGLHTTWSGATLGPTNNAYGTRTAPVVYSYGGAVGAGNGTCDDIVDSTIPSSSTTSLNHGNWDYLTNGVAYWQGGSNHTLANSIYYSSQPTFLSGYAWPLEGPEGSPTIHANPAETCWVNGPSTGGAFNAATCYATSSSPTPGNPFLIATPL
;
A
#
# COMPACT_ATOMS: atom_id res chain seq x y z
N VAL A 1 -23.93 -0.70 -8.83
CA VAL A 1 -22.72 -0.72 -9.65
C VAL A 1 -22.46 0.68 -10.20
N LEU A 2 -21.30 1.25 -9.89
CA LEU A 2 -20.83 2.50 -10.49
C LEU A 2 -20.45 2.28 -11.96
N LYS A 3 -20.77 3.25 -12.79
CA LYS A 3 -20.50 3.19 -14.24
C LYS A 3 -19.50 4.26 -14.66
N SER A 4 -18.83 4.06 -15.79
CA SER A 4 -17.89 5.02 -16.36
C SER A 4 -18.52 6.42 -16.50
N ASN A 5 -17.74 7.44 -16.14
CA ASN A 5 -18.13 8.85 -16.20
C ASN A 5 -19.37 9.20 -15.34
N VAL A 6 -19.60 8.45 -14.26
CA VAL A 6 -20.72 8.69 -13.34
C VAL A 6 -20.18 8.97 -11.93
N VAL A 7 -20.71 10.00 -11.32
CA VAL A 7 -20.48 10.33 -9.91
C VAL A 7 -21.76 10.10 -9.13
N LEU A 8 -21.67 9.23 -8.12
CA LEU A 8 -22.70 9.11 -7.10
C LEU A 8 -22.38 10.08 -5.97
N ARG A 9 -23.11 11.16 -5.88
CA ARG A 9 -22.86 12.22 -4.91
C ARG A 9 -24.03 12.37 -3.93
N GLY A 10 -23.70 12.36 -2.65
CA GLY A 10 -24.64 12.70 -1.57
C GLY A 10 -24.66 14.19 -1.24
N ALA A 11 -25.50 14.56 -0.31
CA ALA A 11 -25.62 15.91 0.25
C ALA A 11 -24.89 16.06 1.61
N GLY A 12 -23.91 15.19 1.88
CA GLY A 12 -23.18 15.17 3.14
C GLY A 12 -23.61 14.02 4.06
N PRO A 13 -23.36 14.12 5.38
CA PRO A 13 -23.44 13.00 6.32
C PRO A 13 -24.86 12.41 6.50
N THR A 14 -25.89 13.10 6.06
CA THR A 14 -27.29 12.62 6.12
C THR A 14 -27.67 11.76 4.92
N THR A 15 -26.85 11.72 3.87
CA THR A 15 -27.04 10.81 2.74
C THR A 15 -26.38 9.48 3.08
N ILE A 16 -27.18 8.47 3.41
CA ILE A 16 -26.71 7.17 3.87
C ILE A 16 -27.14 6.10 2.88
N ILE A 17 -26.18 5.32 2.41
CA ILE A 17 -26.40 4.06 1.70
C ILE A 17 -26.22 2.94 2.72
N THR A 18 -27.29 2.18 2.95
CA THR A 18 -27.26 1.05 3.90
C THR A 18 -27.17 -0.26 3.11
N GLU A 19 -26.14 -1.02 3.39
CA GLU A 19 -25.93 -2.36 2.85
C GLU A 19 -26.46 -3.38 3.86
N GLY A 20 -27.67 -3.80 3.67
CA GLY A 20 -28.42 -4.66 4.61
C GLY A 20 -28.51 -6.12 4.19
N ASN A 21 -27.70 -6.55 3.22
CA ASN A 21 -27.69 -7.90 2.68
C ASN A 21 -26.27 -8.42 2.52
N ALA A 22 -26.03 -9.68 2.83
CA ALA A 22 -24.73 -10.35 2.79
C ALA A 22 -23.97 -10.26 1.44
N ASN A 23 -24.62 -9.86 0.36
CA ASN A 23 -23.99 -9.66 -0.95
C ASN A 23 -24.10 -8.22 -1.46
N ALA A 24 -24.49 -7.27 -0.59
CA ALA A 24 -24.59 -5.88 -0.97
C ALA A 24 -23.21 -5.23 -0.90
N GLN A 25 -22.84 -4.55 -1.97
CA GLN A 25 -21.61 -3.76 -2.00
C GLN A 25 -21.72 -2.66 -3.06
N ILE A 26 -21.02 -1.55 -2.86
CA ILE A 26 -20.85 -0.54 -3.92
C ILE A 26 -19.63 -0.96 -4.74
N THR A 27 -19.80 -1.20 -6.02
CA THR A 27 -18.70 -1.69 -6.86
C THR A 27 -18.71 -1.05 -8.26
N THR A 28 -17.53 -0.95 -8.87
CA THR A 28 -17.38 -0.61 -10.28
C THR A 28 -17.54 -1.84 -11.19
N ASN A 29 -17.51 -3.02 -10.64
CA ASN A 29 -17.55 -4.26 -11.39
C ASN A 29 -18.95 -4.90 -11.41
N ASN A 30 -19.25 -5.52 -12.53
CA ASN A 30 -20.41 -6.40 -12.71
C ASN A 30 -19.87 -7.83 -12.96
N PHE A 31 -19.30 -8.42 -11.95
CA PHE A 31 -18.78 -9.80 -11.82
C PHE A 31 -18.78 -10.71 -13.07
N SER A 32 -18.50 -10.24 -14.24
CA SER A 32 -18.10 -11.10 -15.32
C SER A 32 -16.58 -11.04 -15.42
N HIS A 33 -15.92 -12.00 -14.88
CA HIS A 33 -14.47 -12.22 -14.89
C HIS A 33 -13.88 -12.36 -16.31
N SER A 34 -14.42 -11.64 -17.26
CA SER A 34 -14.09 -11.86 -18.66
C SER A 34 -13.36 -10.69 -19.31
N VAL A 35 -12.57 -9.95 -18.55
CA VAL A 35 -11.63 -9.04 -19.16
C VAL A 35 -10.23 -9.53 -18.91
N ASN A 36 -9.46 -9.61 -19.99
CA ASN A 36 -8.11 -10.14 -20.10
C ASN A 36 -7.04 -9.41 -19.28
N LEU A 37 -7.38 -8.85 -18.14
CA LEU A 37 -6.37 -8.44 -17.17
C LEU A 37 -5.77 -9.67 -16.52
N TYR A 38 -6.60 -10.68 -16.28
CA TYR A 38 -6.22 -12.04 -15.87
C TYR A 38 -7.32 -13.03 -16.24
N PRO A 39 -7.01 -14.20 -16.78
CA PRO A 39 -7.99 -15.28 -16.94
C PRO A 39 -8.29 -15.88 -15.58
N ALA A 40 -9.31 -15.39 -14.93
CA ALA A 40 -9.64 -15.71 -13.55
C ALA A 40 -10.30 -17.09 -13.34
N THR A 41 -10.27 -18.03 -14.24
CA THR A 41 -11.00 -19.28 -14.03
C THR A 41 -10.37 -20.56 -14.56
N SER A 42 -9.18 -20.57 -15.09
CA SER A 42 -8.51 -21.84 -15.32
C SER A 42 -7.02 -21.72 -15.04
N TYR A 43 -6.63 -22.34 -13.99
CA TYR A 43 -5.28 -22.47 -13.45
C TYR A 43 -4.28 -23.17 -14.39
N THR A 44 -4.53 -23.23 -15.66
CA THR A 44 -3.74 -24.04 -16.58
C THR A 44 -3.24 -23.31 -17.84
N VAL A 45 -3.66 -22.06 -18.08
CA VAL A 45 -3.20 -21.33 -19.28
C VAL A 45 -2.77 -19.91 -18.86
N GLN A 46 -1.47 -19.69 -18.94
CA GLN A 46 -0.87 -18.37 -18.78
C GLN A 46 -1.48 -17.36 -19.77
N PRO A 47 -1.76 -16.12 -19.35
CA PRO A 47 -2.10 -15.10 -20.31
C PRO A 47 -0.95 -14.95 -21.30
N SER A 48 -1.31 -14.77 -22.54
CA SER A 48 -0.33 -14.54 -23.61
C SER A 48 0.41 -13.25 -23.36
N GLU A 49 1.71 -13.33 -23.22
CA GLU A 49 2.56 -12.20 -22.94
C GLU A 49 3.18 -11.69 -24.24
N CYS A 50 2.98 -10.42 -24.50
CA CYS A 50 3.52 -9.79 -25.70
C CYS A 50 4.99 -9.40 -25.46
N LEU A 51 5.88 -9.79 -26.37
CA LEU A 51 7.30 -9.54 -26.24
C LEU A 51 7.69 -8.13 -26.72
N LEU A 52 8.56 -7.51 -25.95
CA LEU A 52 9.33 -6.37 -26.37
C LEU A 52 10.61 -6.82 -27.10
N SER A 53 11.11 -5.98 -27.98
CA SER A 53 12.44 -6.13 -28.59
C SER A 53 13.47 -5.37 -27.76
N GLY A 54 14.53 -6.02 -27.40
CA GLY A 54 15.61 -5.42 -26.62
C GLY A 54 15.31 -5.38 -25.11
N THR A 55 16.07 -4.56 -24.42
CA THR A 55 15.96 -4.37 -22.95
C THR A 55 15.65 -2.91 -22.69
N PRO A 56 14.39 -2.55 -22.43
CA PRO A 56 14.03 -1.19 -22.04
C PRO A 56 14.78 -0.76 -20.79
N ALA A 57 15.14 0.51 -20.72
CA ALA A 57 15.88 1.09 -19.61
C ALA A 57 15.02 2.07 -18.80
N LYS A 58 15.41 2.34 -17.56
CA LYS A 58 14.85 3.45 -16.77
C LYS A 58 15.04 4.77 -17.55
N GLY A 59 13.97 5.53 -17.68
CA GLY A 59 13.94 6.79 -18.42
C GLY A 59 13.51 6.67 -19.88
N ASP A 60 13.36 5.46 -20.41
CA ASP A 60 12.87 5.28 -21.78
C ASP A 60 11.43 5.78 -21.91
N THR A 61 11.19 6.62 -22.90
CA THR A 61 9.87 7.16 -23.26
C THR A 61 9.21 6.41 -24.40
N SER A 62 9.87 5.38 -24.91
CA SER A 62 9.36 4.49 -25.95
C SER A 62 9.92 3.08 -25.79
N ILE A 63 9.16 2.12 -26.29
CA ILE A 63 9.52 0.70 -26.34
C ILE A 63 9.37 0.18 -27.76
N THR A 64 9.99 -0.94 -28.06
CA THR A 64 9.85 -1.61 -29.37
C THR A 64 9.08 -2.91 -29.19
N VAL A 65 7.90 -3.02 -29.81
CA VAL A 65 7.06 -4.21 -29.77
C VAL A 65 7.42 -5.16 -30.89
N THR A 66 7.30 -6.47 -30.66
CA THR A 66 7.59 -7.49 -31.69
C THR A 66 6.32 -7.94 -32.43
N GLY A 67 5.14 -7.71 -31.88
CA GLY A 67 3.89 -8.29 -32.38
C GLY A 67 3.77 -9.80 -32.12
N ASN A 68 4.65 -10.34 -31.30
CA ASN A 68 4.67 -11.76 -30.93
C ASN A 68 4.26 -11.94 -29.48
N ARG A 69 3.60 -13.02 -29.24
CA ARG A 69 3.31 -13.58 -27.92
C ARG A 69 4.43 -14.54 -27.52
N GLN A 70 4.76 -14.58 -26.24
CA GLN A 70 5.57 -15.63 -25.65
C GLN A 70 4.71 -16.56 -24.80
N ASP A 71 4.88 -17.85 -24.99
CA ASP A 71 4.25 -18.85 -24.14
C ASP A 71 5.15 -19.16 -22.91
N PRO A 72 4.60 -19.76 -21.83
CA PRO A 72 5.37 -20.06 -20.62
C PRO A 72 6.61 -20.95 -20.85
N ASN A 73 6.64 -21.73 -21.92
CA ASN A 73 7.80 -22.53 -22.32
C ASN A 73 8.86 -21.72 -23.09
N GLY A 74 8.66 -20.41 -23.28
CA GLY A 74 9.55 -19.52 -24.03
C GLY A 74 9.34 -19.51 -25.54
N SER A 75 8.40 -20.29 -26.09
CA SER A 75 8.08 -20.28 -27.53
C SER A 75 7.39 -18.98 -27.92
N THR A 76 7.63 -18.51 -29.14
CA THR A 76 7.05 -17.26 -29.63
C THR A 76 6.21 -17.47 -30.88
N THR A 77 5.06 -16.82 -30.94
CA THR A 77 4.15 -16.86 -32.10
C THR A 77 3.59 -15.46 -32.37
N ALA A 78 3.38 -15.12 -33.66
CA ALA A 78 2.71 -13.87 -34.00
C ALA A 78 1.27 -13.87 -33.47
N ASP A 79 0.90 -12.78 -32.80
CA ASP A 79 -0.42 -12.65 -32.17
C ASP A 79 -0.96 -11.24 -32.35
N SER A 80 -2.15 -11.13 -32.95
CA SER A 80 -2.80 -9.85 -33.17
C SER A 80 -3.26 -9.17 -31.88
N SER A 81 -3.40 -9.89 -30.77
CA SER A 81 -3.70 -9.30 -29.46
C SER A 81 -2.53 -8.47 -28.90
N CYS A 82 -1.32 -8.66 -29.46
CA CYS A 82 -0.15 -7.85 -29.15
C CYS A 82 -0.07 -6.53 -29.96
N ASN A 83 -1.02 -6.27 -30.84
CA ASN A 83 -1.04 -5.00 -31.58
C ASN A 83 -1.55 -3.87 -30.69
N VAL A 84 -0.86 -2.74 -30.74
CA VAL A 84 -1.21 -1.53 -29.99
C VAL A 84 -1.46 -0.37 -30.94
N SER A 85 -2.28 0.57 -30.51
CA SER A 85 -2.54 1.82 -31.19
C SER A 85 -2.50 2.99 -30.18
N THR A 86 -2.42 4.20 -30.69
CA THR A 86 -2.52 5.39 -29.83
C THR A 86 -3.79 5.35 -28.99
N GLY A 87 -3.66 5.60 -27.70
CA GLY A 87 -4.74 5.52 -26.71
C GLY A 87 -4.87 4.16 -26.02
N THR A 88 -4.22 3.10 -26.54
CA THR A 88 -4.20 1.79 -25.88
C THR A 88 -3.48 1.89 -24.54
N TRP A 89 -4.01 1.26 -23.51
CA TRP A 89 -3.31 1.03 -22.25
C TRP A 89 -2.54 -0.28 -22.31
N ILE A 90 -1.34 -0.25 -21.82
CA ILE A 90 -0.47 -1.42 -21.68
C ILE A 90 0.12 -1.49 -20.29
N LYS A 91 0.45 -2.68 -19.87
CA LYS A 91 1.28 -2.93 -18.71
C LYS A 91 2.63 -3.43 -19.21
N VAL A 92 3.70 -2.68 -18.97
CA VAL A 92 5.07 -3.08 -19.25
C VAL A 92 5.63 -3.77 -18.02
N PHE A 93 6.26 -4.93 -18.19
CA PHE A 93 6.78 -5.70 -17.07
C PHE A 93 8.01 -6.52 -17.45
N GLY A 94 8.71 -6.96 -16.43
CA GLY A 94 9.80 -7.92 -16.52
C GLY A 94 9.54 -9.11 -15.62
N ASN A 95 10.46 -10.05 -15.59
CA ASN A 95 10.44 -11.15 -14.64
C ASN A 95 10.67 -10.66 -13.21
N ASP A 96 10.32 -11.45 -12.25
CA ASP A 96 10.60 -11.16 -10.85
C ASP A 96 12.11 -11.18 -10.60
N ASN A 97 12.62 -10.07 -10.12
CA ASN A 97 14.05 -9.90 -9.89
C ASN A 97 14.43 -10.43 -8.49
N PRO A 98 15.19 -11.53 -8.38
CA PRO A 98 15.52 -12.13 -7.10
C PRO A 98 16.42 -11.24 -6.20
N ALA A 99 16.98 -10.16 -6.74
CA ALA A 99 17.66 -9.17 -5.92
C ALA A 99 16.73 -8.15 -5.26
N LEU A 100 15.45 -8.11 -5.66
CA LEU A 100 14.45 -7.18 -5.19
C LEU A 100 13.26 -7.87 -4.52
N ILE A 101 12.97 -9.10 -4.93
CA ILE A 101 11.87 -9.90 -4.42
C ILE A 101 12.47 -11.17 -3.85
N SER A 102 12.33 -11.38 -2.57
CA SER A 102 12.70 -12.64 -1.95
C SER A 102 11.50 -13.55 -1.89
N ASP A 103 11.59 -14.69 -2.58
CA ASP A 103 10.68 -15.81 -2.46
C ASP A 103 11.31 -17.02 -1.76
N SER A 104 12.56 -16.88 -1.33
CA SER A 104 13.36 -17.97 -0.84
C SER A 104 13.60 -17.98 0.65
N MET A 105 13.09 -17.01 1.38
CA MET A 105 13.33 -16.92 2.81
C MET A 105 12.24 -17.63 3.58
N GLN A 106 12.63 -18.58 4.44
CA GLN A 106 11.64 -19.45 4.96
C GLN A 106 11.93 -20.07 6.31
N ASP A 107 10.82 -20.24 7.03
CA ASP A 107 10.75 -21.05 8.21
C ASP A 107 10.84 -22.54 7.87
N SER A 108 11.69 -23.27 8.61
CA SER A 108 11.78 -24.73 8.67
C SER A 108 11.90 -25.52 7.34
N GLY A 109 12.47 -24.95 6.30
CA GLY A 109 12.86 -25.69 5.09
C GLY A 109 11.80 -25.86 4.01
N SER A 110 10.73 -25.11 4.03
CA SER A 110 9.77 -24.96 2.94
C SER A 110 9.93 -23.59 2.27
N TYR A 111 9.62 -23.37 1.02
CA TYR A 111 9.79 -22.13 0.28
C TYR A 111 8.71 -21.11 0.59
N TYR A 112 9.04 -19.81 0.45
CA TYR A 112 8.03 -18.78 0.48
C TYR A 112 6.91 -19.06 -0.46
N LYS A 113 5.75 -18.80 0.03
CA LYS A 113 4.56 -18.70 -0.79
C LYS A 113 4.48 -17.25 -1.21
N CYS A 114 5.04 -16.91 -2.33
CA CYS A 114 4.75 -15.61 -2.92
C CYS A 114 3.28 -15.61 -3.33
N ASP A 115 2.46 -14.89 -2.59
CA ASP A 115 1.10 -14.64 -3.02
C ASP A 115 1.17 -13.77 -4.27
N MET A 116 0.67 -14.27 -5.38
CA MET A 116 0.71 -13.63 -6.69
C MET A 116 2.00 -13.77 -7.52
N CYS A 117 3.11 -14.28 -6.98
CA CYS A 117 4.20 -14.76 -7.82
C CYS A 117 3.80 -16.09 -8.45
N ALA A 118 4.01 -16.22 -9.74
CA ALA A 118 3.90 -17.50 -10.46
C ALA A 118 2.62 -18.30 -10.24
N ASP A 119 1.59 -17.69 -9.71
CA ASP A 119 0.27 -18.27 -9.76
C ASP A 119 -0.44 -17.84 -11.05
N ASN A 120 -1.67 -18.24 -11.17
CA ASN A 120 -2.50 -18.06 -12.35
C ASN A 120 -2.73 -16.64 -12.83
N THR A 121 -2.22 -15.67 -12.15
CA THR A 121 -2.45 -14.27 -12.40
C THR A 121 -1.30 -13.61 -13.16
N GLY A 122 -0.24 -14.37 -13.44
CA GLY A 122 0.92 -13.87 -14.16
C GLY A 122 2.03 -13.43 -13.22
N TYR A 123 3.10 -14.05 -13.33
CA TYR A 123 4.36 -14.08 -12.61
C TYR A 123 5.07 -12.75 -12.39
N TYR A 124 4.44 -11.61 -12.65
CA TYR A 124 5.19 -10.39 -12.89
C TYR A 124 4.66 -9.26 -12.02
N LEU A 125 5.28 -9.12 -10.89
CA LEU A 125 4.94 -8.09 -9.92
C LEU A 125 5.66 -6.77 -10.20
N MET A 126 6.80 -6.81 -10.93
CA MET A 126 7.53 -5.61 -11.33
C MET A 126 6.99 -5.06 -12.64
N GLN A 127 6.06 -4.15 -12.58
CA GLN A 127 5.30 -3.66 -13.72
C GLN A 127 5.08 -2.15 -13.67
N GLN A 128 4.68 -1.60 -14.80
CA GLN A 128 4.27 -0.21 -14.94
C GLN A 128 3.15 -0.09 -15.95
N TYR A 129 2.07 0.60 -15.58
CA TYR A 129 0.99 0.93 -16.50
C TYR A 129 1.35 2.14 -17.34
N GLU A 130 1.15 2.05 -18.66
CA GLU A 130 1.41 3.13 -19.59
C GLU A 130 0.32 3.28 -20.64
N GLN A 131 0.00 4.51 -20.99
CA GLN A 131 -0.82 4.77 -22.16
C GLN A 131 0.08 4.97 -23.39
N VAL A 132 -0.28 4.34 -24.48
CA VAL A 132 0.39 4.53 -25.78
C VAL A 132 0.00 5.90 -26.33
N THR A 133 0.99 6.78 -26.50
CA THR A 133 0.79 8.14 -27.03
C THR A 133 1.08 8.25 -28.53
N GLY A 134 1.78 7.27 -29.11
CA GLY A 134 2.07 7.21 -30.53
C GLY A 134 2.63 5.86 -30.94
N VAL A 135 2.44 5.49 -32.21
CA VAL A 135 2.97 4.28 -32.82
C VAL A 135 3.62 4.61 -34.16
N SER A 136 4.88 4.19 -34.36
CA SER A 136 5.61 4.34 -35.62
C SER A 136 6.34 3.03 -35.94
N GLY A 137 5.77 2.25 -36.85
CA GLY A 137 6.25 0.88 -37.10
C GLY A 137 6.10 0.02 -35.84
N SER A 138 7.20 -0.52 -35.36
CA SER A 138 7.27 -1.29 -34.11
C SER A 138 7.57 -0.43 -32.86
N THR A 139 7.88 0.87 -33.05
CA THR A 139 8.18 1.76 -31.93
C THR A 139 6.88 2.34 -31.35
N VAL A 140 6.72 2.21 -30.05
CA VAL A 140 5.56 2.64 -29.28
C VAL A 140 6.02 3.69 -28.28
N SER A 141 5.47 4.91 -28.38
CA SER A 141 5.71 6.00 -27.43
C SER A 141 4.81 5.84 -26.20
N LEU A 142 5.38 6.08 -25.03
CA LEU A 142 4.72 5.94 -23.73
C LEU A 142 4.25 7.29 -23.20
N SER A 143 3.26 7.29 -22.35
CA SER A 143 2.74 8.48 -21.65
C SER A 143 3.75 9.05 -20.67
N ARG A 144 4.58 8.18 -20.09
CA ARG A 144 5.62 8.55 -19.11
C ARG A 144 6.90 7.75 -19.40
N PRO A 145 8.05 8.22 -18.92
CA PRO A 145 9.26 7.40 -18.89
C PRO A 145 9.09 6.17 -18.01
N LEU A 146 9.72 5.08 -18.38
CA LEU A 146 9.83 3.94 -17.47
C LEU A 146 10.60 4.35 -16.22
N TYR A 147 10.04 4.13 -15.04
CA TYR A 147 10.69 4.48 -13.79
C TYR A 147 11.60 3.36 -13.26
N TYR A 148 11.49 2.15 -13.81
CA TYR A 148 12.47 1.10 -13.57
C TYR A 148 12.69 0.28 -14.85
N PRO A 149 13.86 -0.40 -15.01
CA PRO A 149 14.09 -1.30 -16.14
C PRO A 149 13.44 -2.66 -15.87
N PRO A 150 12.64 -3.23 -16.80
CA PRO A 150 12.16 -4.59 -16.67
C PRO A 150 13.32 -5.59 -16.51
N TYR A 151 13.20 -6.51 -15.57
CA TYR A 151 14.17 -7.58 -15.40
C TYR A 151 13.95 -8.64 -16.49
N THR A 152 14.98 -8.91 -17.29
CA THR A 152 14.84 -9.71 -18.51
C THR A 152 15.50 -11.08 -18.45
N THR A 153 16.17 -11.40 -17.36
CA THR A 153 16.79 -12.71 -17.16
C THR A 153 15.72 -13.73 -16.79
N ALA A 154 15.83 -14.94 -17.31
CA ALA A 154 14.96 -16.03 -16.88
C ALA A 154 15.12 -16.27 -15.38
N THR A 155 14.00 -16.40 -14.69
CA THR A 155 13.95 -16.56 -13.23
C THR A 155 13.09 -17.76 -12.87
N THR A 156 13.40 -18.41 -11.77
CA THR A 156 12.53 -19.42 -11.16
C THR A 156 12.01 -18.85 -9.86
N VAL A 157 10.70 -18.82 -9.71
CA VAL A 157 9.99 -18.38 -8.52
C VAL A 157 9.12 -19.52 -7.98
N HIS A 158 8.65 -19.42 -6.75
CA HIS A 158 7.78 -20.41 -6.16
C HIS A 158 6.38 -19.83 -5.96
N ASN A 159 5.38 -20.55 -6.45
CA ASN A 159 3.98 -20.16 -6.29
C ASN A 159 3.48 -20.40 -4.86
N THR A 160 2.24 -20.00 -4.60
CA THR A 160 1.57 -20.18 -3.30
C THR A 160 1.52 -21.63 -2.80
N SER A 161 1.70 -22.60 -3.69
CA SER A 161 1.81 -24.03 -3.35
C SER A 161 3.25 -24.48 -3.08
N GLY A 162 4.24 -23.59 -3.19
CA GLY A 162 5.65 -23.92 -3.12
C GLY A 162 6.20 -24.63 -4.35
N SER A 163 5.47 -24.62 -5.47
CA SER A 163 5.93 -25.22 -6.73
C SER A 163 6.81 -24.26 -7.50
N ALA A 164 7.97 -24.75 -7.97
CA ALA A 164 8.87 -23.97 -8.80
C ALA A 164 8.26 -23.70 -10.18
N VAL A 165 8.29 -22.45 -10.61
CA VAL A 165 7.83 -22.00 -11.93
C VAL A 165 8.91 -21.17 -12.56
N THR A 166 9.21 -21.42 -13.83
CA THR A 166 10.22 -20.69 -14.57
C THR A 166 9.56 -19.60 -15.43
N GLU A 167 9.98 -18.38 -15.22
CA GLU A 167 9.64 -17.24 -16.06
C GLU A 167 10.62 -17.13 -17.22
N PRO A 168 10.16 -17.21 -18.47
CA PRO A 168 11.05 -17.10 -19.63
C PRO A 168 11.70 -15.72 -19.74
N ALA A 169 12.93 -15.68 -20.25
CA ALA A 169 13.65 -14.41 -20.45
C ALA A 169 12.91 -13.46 -21.41
N GLY A 170 13.07 -12.16 -21.15
CA GLY A 170 12.59 -11.08 -22.01
C GLY A 170 11.75 -10.05 -21.27
N ALA A 171 11.78 -8.82 -21.75
CA ALA A 171 10.82 -7.79 -21.34
C ALA A 171 9.50 -7.99 -22.08
N LYS A 172 8.40 -7.68 -21.42
CA LYS A 172 7.07 -8.04 -21.88
C LYS A 172 6.07 -6.89 -21.67
N TYR A 173 4.92 -7.03 -22.30
CA TYR A 173 3.78 -6.16 -22.06
C TYR A 173 2.48 -6.92 -22.26
N ASN A 174 1.43 -6.45 -21.59
CA ASN A 174 0.05 -6.85 -21.85
C ASN A 174 -0.76 -5.64 -22.30
N VAL A 175 -1.69 -5.86 -23.21
CA VAL A 175 -2.72 -4.87 -23.55
C VAL A 175 -3.80 -4.90 -22.48
N ILE A 176 -4.10 -3.72 -21.93
CA ILE A 176 -5.02 -3.56 -20.79
C ILE A 176 -6.31 -2.91 -21.26
N GLN A 177 -7.43 -3.42 -20.76
CA GLN A 177 -8.73 -2.80 -20.92
C GLN A 177 -9.40 -2.60 -19.57
N PHE A 178 -9.43 -1.36 -19.08
CA PHE A 178 -10.15 -1.04 -17.88
C PHE A 178 -11.66 -1.15 -18.09
N GLN A 179 -12.36 -1.70 -17.12
CA GLN A 179 -13.82 -1.93 -17.18
C GLN A 179 -14.60 -0.66 -16.90
N THR A 180 -14.09 0.17 -16.02
CA THR A 180 -14.72 1.40 -15.58
C THR A 180 -13.70 2.53 -15.60
N THR A 181 -14.10 3.67 -16.10
CA THR A 181 -13.25 4.87 -16.15
C THR A 181 -13.96 6.03 -15.49
N GLN A 182 -13.26 6.82 -14.69
CA GLN A 182 -13.75 8.07 -14.13
C GLN A 182 -15.09 7.91 -13.38
N ALA A 183 -15.19 6.91 -12.51
CA ALA A 183 -16.33 6.71 -11.63
C ALA A 183 -16.04 7.27 -10.24
N GLY A 184 -16.92 8.07 -9.69
CA GLY A 184 -16.75 8.75 -8.42
C GLY A 184 -17.81 8.43 -7.37
N LEU A 185 -17.40 8.42 -6.10
CA LEU A 185 -18.26 8.35 -4.93
C LEU A 185 -17.96 9.55 -4.04
N GLU A 186 -18.95 10.40 -3.75
CA GLU A 186 -18.70 11.65 -3.06
C GLU A 186 -19.76 12.03 -2.02
N TYR A 187 -19.30 12.55 -0.87
CA TYR A 187 -20.10 13.23 0.17
C TYR A 187 -21.31 12.43 0.66
N LEU A 188 -21.09 11.16 0.97
CA LEU A 188 -22.13 10.29 1.53
C LEU A 188 -21.53 9.29 2.53
N LYS A 189 -22.39 8.64 3.27
CA LYS A 189 -22.04 7.56 4.18
C LYS A 189 -22.45 6.21 3.57
N VAL A 190 -21.52 5.26 3.60
CA VAL A 190 -21.78 3.84 3.30
C VAL A 190 -21.75 3.09 4.61
N ASN A 191 -22.84 2.42 4.94
CA ASN A 191 -22.98 1.68 6.19
C ASN A 191 -23.38 0.23 5.94
N ALA A 192 -22.46 -0.70 6.13
CA ALA A 192 -22.81 -2.11 6.13
C ALA A 192 -23.43 -2.50 7.48
N THR A 193 -24.68 -2.95 7.43
CA THR A 193 -25.46 -3.35 8.61
C THR A 193 -25.64 -4.86 8.71
N ALA A 194 -25.35 -5.60 7.65
CA ALA A 194 -25.38 -7.05 7.62
C ALA A 194 -23.95 -7.62 7.64
N ASP A 195 -23.86 -8.87 8.01
CA ASP A 195 -22.65 -9.66 7.78
C ASP A 195 -22.45 -9.86 6.27
N LEU A 196 -21.44 -9.22 5.74
CA LEU A 196 -21.10 -9.32 4.32
C LEU A 196 -20.12 -10.47 4.03
N GLY A 197 -19.74 -11.24 5.05
CA GLY A 197 -18.77 -12.33 4.91
C GLY A 197 -17.38 -11.80 4.55
N ALA A 198 -16.76 -12.37 3.54
CA ALA A 198 -15.43 -11.93 3.05
C ALA A 198 -15.52 -10.85 1.96
N ASN A 199 -16.61 -10.11 1.86
CA ASN A 199 -16.79 -9.06 0.87
C ASN A 199 -16.32 -7.68 1.40
N GLN A 200 -16.31 -6.70 0.53
CA GLN A 200 -15.95 -5.30 0.80
C GLN A 200 -17.20 -4.43 0.85
N ASN A 201 -17.19 -3.32 1.62
CA ASN A 201 -18.25 -2.31 1.51
C ASN A 201 -18.18 -1.59 0.18
N VAL A 202 -17.00 -1.10 -0.18
CA VAL A 202 -16.75 -0.37 -1.42
C VAL A 202 -15.61 -1.05 -2.17
N LEU A 203 -15.89 -1.55 -3.36
CA LEU A 203 -14.92 -2.21 -4.20
C LEU A 203 -14.77 -1.49 -5.55
N TYR A 204 -13.58 -0.95 -5.80
CA TYR A 204 -13.18 -0.52 -7.13
C TYR A 204 -12.36 -1.64 -7.78
N GLN A 205 -12.78 -2.10 -8.94
CA GLN A 205 -12.11 -3.18 -9.63
C GLN A 205 -11.98 -2.89 -11.12
N GLY A 206 -10.77 -3.07 -11.67
CA GLY A 206 -10.50 -2.78 -13.08
C GLY A 206 -10.77 -1.33 -13.45
N CYS A 207 -10.41 -0.40 -12.59
CA CYS A 207 -10.84 0.99 -12.67
C CYS A 207 -9.70 1.93 -13.08
N LEU A 208 -9.99 2.80 -14.05
CA LEU A 208 -9.09 3.84 -14.50
C LEU A 208 -9.56 5.21 -13.99
N TYR A 209 -8.73 5.89 -13.21
CA TYR A 209 -8.99 7.24 -12.68
C TYR A 209 -10.32 7.36 -11.94
N CYS A 210 -10.68 6.38 -11.16
CA CYS A 210 -11.84 6.46 -10.29
C CYS A 210 -11.48 7.12 -8.96
N TRP A 211 -12.49 7.52 -8.18
CA TRP A 211 -12.20 8.18 -6.91
C TRP A 211 -13.30 7.99 -5.86
N ALA A 212 -12.89 8.18 -4.61
CA ALA A 212 -13.76 8.40 -3.46
C ALA A 212 -13.36 9.68 -2.74
N LYS A 213 -14.31 10.57 -2.46
CA LYS A 213 -14.03 11.86 -1.81
C LYS A 213 -15.08 12.22 -0.78
N GLY A 214 -14.62 12.55 0.43
CA GLY A 214 -15.51 13.06 1.47
C GLY A 214 -16.57 12.05 1.89
N ILE A 215 -16.27 10.77 1.80
CA ILE A 215 -17.16 9.69 2.19
C ILE A 215 -16.88 9.24 3.62
N GLU A 216 -17.90 8.71 4.27
CA GLU A 216 -17.76 7.94 5.51
C GLU A 216 -18.10 6.49 5.20
N VAL A 217 -17.20 5.55 5.54
CA VAL A 217 -17.44 4.12 5.36
C VAL A 217 -17.31 3.43 6.70
N ILE A 218 -18.36 2.69 7.09
CA ILE A 218 -18.45 2.04 8.39
C ILE A 218 -19.12 0.67 8.28
N LEU A 219 -18.69 -0.25 9.13
CA LEU A 219 -19.39 -1.50 9.39
C LEU A 219 -20.12 -1.41 10.73
N SER A 220 -21.43 -1.18 10.74
CA SER A 220 -22.25 -1.19 11.96
C SER A 220 -22.92 -2.53 12.25
N GLY A 221 -22.85 -3.49 11.32
CA GLY A 221 -23.32 -4.87 11.45
C GLY A 221 -22.44 -5.74 12.34
N ALA A 222 -22.79 -6.99 12.50
CA ALA A 222 -22.19 -7.85 13.51
C ALA A 222 -20.91 -8.56 13.09
N ASN A 223 -20.52 -8.63 11.79
CA ASN A 223 -19.47 -9.55 11.35
C ASN A 223 -18.57 -9.03 10.23
N GLN A 224 -17.60 -9.84 9.90
CA GLN A 224 -16.39 -9.64 9.12
C GLN A 224 -16.60 -9.04 7.73
N LEU A 225 -15.77 -8.06 7.42
CA LEU A 225 -15.46 -7.67 6.04
C LEU A 225 -14.00 -7.96 5.74
N SER A 226 -13.67 -8.21 4.46
CA SER A 226 -12.29 -8.17 4.00
C SER A 226 -11.74 -6.76 4.16
N ALA A 227 -12.40 -5.78 3.54
CA ALA A 227 -12.00 -4.38 3.61
C ALA A 227 -13.21 -3.44 3.57
N LEU A 228 -13.05 -2.25 4.18
CA LEU A 228 -14.04 -1.17 4.06
C LEU A 228 -13.99 -0.54 2.67
N VAL A 229 -12.80 -0.24 2.16
CA VAL A 229 -12.57 0.23 0.78
C VAL A 229 -11.45 -0.59 0.17
N GLU A 230 -11.71 -1.20 -0.96
CA GLU A 230 -10.72 -2.01 -1.67
C GLU A 230 -10.59 -1.59 -3.13
N CYS A 231 -9.37 -1.65 -3.67
CA CYS A 231 -9.07 -1.34 -5.04
C CYS A 231 -8.20 -2.44 -5.65
N ASP A 232 -8.77 -3.11 -6.67
CA ASP A 232 -8.13 -4.22 -7.37
C ASP A 232 -7.91 -3.88 -8.83
N TRP A 233 -6.72 -4.14 -9.36
CA TRP A 233 -6.41 -3.85 -10.79
C TRP A 233 -6.77 -2.44 -11.21
N CYS A 234 -6.64 -1.50 -10.31
CA CYS A 234 -6.90 -0.11 -10.58
C CYS A 234 -5.64 0.62 -11.07
N TYR A 235 -5.85 1.72 -11.75
CA TYR A 235 -4.81 2.66 -12.08
C TYR A 235 -5.27 4.10 -11.82
N GLY A 236 -4.48 4.84 -11.05
CA GLY A 236 -4.78 6.23 -10.72
C GLY A 236 -6.04 6.41 -9.89
N PHE A 237 -6.35 5.46 -9.00
CA PHE A 237 -7.44 5.62 -8.05
C PHE A 237 -7.07 6.67 -6.99
N GLU A 238 -8.01 7.52 -6.64
CA GLU A 238 -7.84 8.51 -5.58
C GLU A 238 -8.88 8.34 -4.48
N ILE A 239 -8.42 8.23 -3.21
CA ILE A 239 -9.30 8.37 -2.05
C ILE A 239 -8.79 9.50 -1.16
N ARG A 240 -9.70 10.45 -0.84
CA ARG A 240 -9.31 11.62 -0.06
C ARG A 240 -10.43 12.20 0.80
N ASP A 241 -10.01 12.95 1.81
CA ASP A 241 -10.92 13.73 2.66
C ASP A 241 -12.03 12.87 3.27
N SER A 242 -11.73 11.61 3.57
CA SER A 242 -12.74 10.59 3.92
C SER A 242 -12.49 10.05 5.33
N TYR A 243 -13.53 9.46 5.92
CA TYR A 243 -13.47 8.79 7.21
C TYR A 243 -13.86 7.32 7.07
N ILE A 244 -12.87 6.44 7.24
CA ILE A 244 -12.99 4.99 7.07
C ILE A 244 -12.77 4.36 8.43
N HIS A 245 -13.82 3.69 8.98
CA HIS A 245 -13.71 3.29 10.37
C HIS A 245 -14.63 2.14 10.80
N ASP A 246 -14.36 1.63 12.02
CA ASP A 246 -15.15 0.62 12.70
C ASP A 246 -15.35 -0.65 11.87
N GLU A 247 -14.30 -1.10 11.22
CA GLU A 247 -14.25 -2.46 10.73
C GLU A 247 -14.15 -3.39 11.94
N ARG A 248 -14.92 -4.47 11.98
CA ARG A 248 -15.15 -5.24 13.19
C ARG A 248 -14.49 -6.61 13.21
N SER A 249 -13.61 -6.91 12.28
CA SER A 249 -12.93 -8.19 12.26
C SER A 249 -11.47 -8.05 12.71
N GLY A 250 -11.13 -8.70 13.81
CA GLY A 250 -9.74 -8.97 14.16
C GLY A 250 -9.15 -10.18 13.46
N ALA A 251 -9.95 -10.91 12.67
CA ALA A 251 -9.54 -12.18 12.09
C ALA A 251 -8.52 -12.05 10.97
N SER A 252 -7.67 -13.06 10.84
CA SER A 252 -6.71 -13.17 9.74
C SER A 252 -7.40 -13.08 8.37
N GLY A 253 -6.84 -12.28 7.46
CA GLY A 253 -7.39 -12.05 6.11
C GLY A 253 -8.57 -11.10 6.04
N ALA A 254 -8.90 -10.37 7.10
CA ALA A 254 -9.97 -9.39 7.15
C ALA A 254 -9.56 -8.16 7.96
N GLY A 255 -10.42 -7.15 8.02
CA GLY A 255 -10.22 -5.99 8.88
C GLY A 255 -9.45 -4.84 8.27
N TYR A 256 -9.38 -4.75 6.93
CA TYR A 256 -8.68 -3.67 6.26
C TYR A 256 -9.53 -2.41 6.14
N GLY A 257 -8.93 -1.27 6.40
CA GLY A 257 -9.56 0.02 6.17
C GLY A 257 -9.55 0.38 4.68
N ILE A 258 -8.40 0.77 4.15
CA ILE A 258 -8.15 0.99 2.72
C ILE A 258 -7.15 -0.06 2.25
N TYR A 259 -7.52 -0.81 1.24
CA TYR A 259 -6.77 -1.96 0.80
C TYR A 259 -6.55 -1.97 -0.71
N PHE A 260 -5.30 -2.13 -1.13
CA PHE A 260 -4.89 -2.23 -2.52
C PHE A 260 -4.34 -3.62 -2.78
N GLN A 261 -4.93 -4.30 -3.76
CA GLN A 261 -4.47 -5.63 -4.18
C GLN A 261 -4.33 -5.73 -5.68
N PHE A 262 -3.75 -6.85 -6.07
CA PHE A 262 -3.75 -7.32 -7.46
C PHE A 262 -3.26 -6.28 -8.46
N ILE A 263 -1.99 -5.86 -8.27
CA ILE A 263 -1.29 -5.11 -9.29
C ILE A 263 -1.98 -3.78 -9.63
N SER A 264 -2.46 -3.08 -8.63
CA SER A 264 -2.91 -1.70 -8.77
C SER A 264 -1.72 -0.75 -8.93
N GLY A 265 -1.90 0.44 -9.46
CA GLY A 265 -0.79 1.37 -9.67
C GLY A 265 -1.19 2.83 -9.65
N ASP A 266 -0.25 3.69 -9.23
CA ASP A 266 -0.40 5.15 -9.17
C ASP A 266 -1.61 5.61 -8.32
N GLU A 267 -1.92 4.92 -7.24
CA GLU A 267 -2.97 5.31 -6.32
C GLU A 267 -2.56 6.51 -5.48
N LYS A 268 -3.56 7.30 -5.10
CA LYS A 268 -3.39 8.39 -4.16
C LYS A 268 -4.35 8.26 -2.99
N VAL A 269 -3.78 8.18 -1.79
CA VAL A 269 -4.51 8.16 -0.52
C VAL A 269 -4.15 9.41 0.25
N GLU A 270 -5.04 10.40 0.30
CA GLU A 270 -4.69 11.72 0.80
C GLU A 270 -5.68 12.25 1.83
N ASN A 271 -5.15 12.68 2.98
CA ASN A 271 -5.92 13.45 3.95
C ASN A 271 -7.16 12.69 4.48
N ASN A 272 -7.03 11.39 4.69
CA ASN A 272 -8.10 10.55 5.24
C ASN A 272 -7.89 10.31 6.73
N ILE A 273 -8.98 10.07 7.43
CA ILE A 273 -9.02 9.50 8.77
C ILE A 273 -9.31 8.01 8.61
N VAL A 274 -8.40 7.15 9.09
CA VAL A 274 -8.63 5.70 9.09
C VAL A 274 -8.42 5.17 10.50
N ARG A 275 -9.49 4.71 11.14
CA ARG A 275 -9.44 4.33 12.55
C ARG A 275 -10.25 3.08 12.84
N HIS A 276 -9.90 2.44 13.92
CA HIS A 276 -10.59 1.26 14.41
C HIS A 276 -10.74 0.19 13.33
N THR A 277 -9.59 -0.16 12.74
CA THR A 277 -9.44 -1.18 11.71
C THR A 277 -8.27 -2.08 12.08
N ARG A 278 -8.24 -3.32 11.59
CA ARG A 278 -7.10 -4.20 11.83
C ARG A 278 -5.85 -3.70 11.10
N HIS A 279 -6.00 -3.25 9.86
CA HIS A 279 -4.98 -2.59 9.07
C HIS A 279 -5.56 -1.36 8.41
N SER A 280 -5.06 -0.19 8.78
CA SER A 280 -5.67 1.05 8.32
C SER A 280 -5.47 1.27 6.82
N ILE A 281 -4.23 1.20 6.34
CA ILE A 281 -3.89 1.30 4.91
C ILE A 281 -2.93 0.17 4.58
N SER A 282 -3.26 -0.67 3.61
CA SER A 282 -2.51 -1.86 3.30
C SER A 282 -2.32 -2.08 1.81
N PHE A 283 -1.13 -2.54 1.42
CA PHE A 283 -0.77 -2.91 0.07
C PHE A 283 -0.44 -4.39 -0.03
N GLN A 284 -0.95 -5.03 -1.09
CA GLN A 284 -0.67 -6.43 -1.38
C GLN A 284 -0.54 -6.65 -2.90
N GLY A 285 0.48 -7.41 -3.27
CA GLY A 285 0.59 -7.99 -4.61
C GLY A 285 0.86 -7.00 -5.76
N GLY A 286 2.08 -6.44 -5.81
CA GLY A 286 2.59 -5.71 -6.96
C GLY A 286 2.00 -4.32 -7.17
N THR A 287 1.47 -3.69 -6.11
CA THR A 287 1.04 -2.30 -6.18
C THR A 287 2.25 -1.38 -6.32
N ASP A 288 2.20 -0.43 -7.24
CA ASP A 288 3.34 0.39 -7.60
C ASP A 288 3.02 1.89 -7.76
N GLY A 289 4.05 2.72 -7.66
CA GLY A 289 3.98 4.15 -7.99
C GLY A 289 3.04 4.99 -7.14
N SER A 290 2.56 4.47 -6.02
CA SER A 290 1.48 5.08 -5.23
C SER A 290 1.97 6.10 -4.22
N ALA A 291 1.09 7.00 -3.76
CA ALA A 291 1.39 8.04 -2.78
C ALA A 291 0.35 8.08 -1.65
N ILE A 292 0.85 7.94 -0.42
CA ILE A 292 0.07 7.95 0.82
C ILE A 292 0.42 9.20 1.59
N LEU A 293 -0.49 10.18 1.57
CA LEU A 293 -0.16 11.56 1.86
C LEU A 293 -1.05 12.13 2.98
N TYR A 294 -0.45 12.63 4.04
CA TYR A 294 -1.12 13.43 5.08
C TYR A 294 -2.34 12.76 5.72
N ASN A 295 -2.35 11.43 5.80
CA ASN A 295 -3.42 10.69 6.47
C ASN A 295 -3.21 10.67 7.99
N TYR A 296 -4.29 10.49 8.72
CA TYR A 296 -4.30 10.20 10.14
C TYR A 296 -4.83 8.78 10.37
N THR A 297 -4.02 7.92 10.98
CA THR A 297 -4.43 6.57 11.35
C THR A 297 -4.16 6.30 12.81
N ASP A 298 -5.13 5.73 13.52
CA ASP A 298 -5.05 5.45 14.95
C ASP A 298 -6.01 4.32 15.31
N ASP A 299 -5.85 3.77 16.50
CA ASP A 299 -6.76 2.80 17.07
C ASP A 299 -6.86 1.51 16.24
N GLY A 300 -5.70 1.03 15.77
CA GLY A 300 -5.57 -0.27 15.11
C GLY A 300 -5.82 -1.41 16.10
N TYR A 301 -6.43 -2.52 15.63
CA TYR A 301 -6.68 -3.66 16.48
C TYR A 301 -6.52 -4.99 15.75
N THR A 302 -6.30 -6.06 16.48
CA THR A 302 -6.21 -7.42 15.95
C THR A 302 -6.61 -8.42 17.03
N ASP A 303 -7.02 -9.61 16.63
CA ASP A 303 -7.20 -10.75 17.53
C ASP A 303 -5.85 -11.36 17.97
N ASP A 304 -4.78 -11.06 17.25
CA ASP A 304 -3.42 -11.41 17.62
C ASP A 304 -2.69 -10.21 18.21
N LEU A 305 -2.51 -10.24 19.52
CA LEU A 305 -1.83 -9.18 20.26
C LEU A 305 -0.35 -9.04 19.93
N THR A 306 0.22 -9.98 19.21
CA THR A 306 1.60 -9.94 18.77
C THR A 306 1.78 -9.20 17.45
N TYR A 307 0.66 -8.80 16.81
CA TYR A 307 0.68 -8.30 15.46
C TYR A 307 -0.31 -7.15 15.25
N LEU A 308 0.12 -5.96 15.59
CA LEU A 308 -0.60 -4.73 15.30
C LEU A 308 0.03 -4.05 14.08
N ALA A 309 -0.77 -3.69 13.11
CA ALA A 309 -0.28 -3.02 11.91
C ALA A 309 -1.25 -1.93 11.47
N SER A 310 -1.03 -0.69 11.91
CA SER A 310 -1.89 0.40 11.45
C SER A 310 -1.64 0.75 9.99
N ALA A 311 -0.41 0.94 9.59
CA ALA A 311 -0.02 1.11 8.20
C ALA A 311 0.81 -0.09 7.74
N ARG A 312 0.41 -0.72 6.64
CA ARG A 312 1.08 -1.90 6.11
C ARG A 312 1.61 -1.62 4.71
N ALA A 313 2.90 -1.32 4.63
CA ALA A 313 3.56 -0.99 3.38
C ALA A 313 3.75 -2.19 2.46
N ASN A 314 3.79 -3.39 3.04
CA ASN A 314 3.83 -4.64 2.30
C ASN A 314 3.12 -5.75 3.06
N HIS A 315 2.28 -6.50 2.36
CA HIS A 315 1.67 -7.74 2.85
C HIS A 315 1.66 -8.85 1.80
N GLY A 316 1.97 -8.55 0.58
CA GLY A 316 2.16 -9.48 -0.52
C GLY A 316 3.28 -8.98 -1.40
N ALA A 317 3.94 -9.86 -2.13
CA ALA A 317 5.03 -9.46 -3.01
C ALA A 317 4.48 -8.56 -4.13
N HIS A 318 5.11 -7.75 -4.57
CA HIS A 318 6.24 -6.86 -4.49
C HIS A 318 5.69 -5.44 -4.65
N ASN A 319 5.25 -4.84 -3.56
CA ASN A 319 4.84 -3.44 -3.60
C ASN A 319 6.09 -2.58 -3.71
N TYR A 320 6.16 -1.63 -4.63
CA TYR A 320 7.38 -0.86 -4.82
C TYR A 320 7.11 0.55 -5.33
N MET A 321 8.08 1.44 -5.15
CA MET A 321 7.98 2.86 -5.53
C MET A 321 6.78 3.57 -4.85
N VAL A 322 6.44 3.18 -3.62
CA VAL A 322 5.38 3.83 -2.84
C VAL A 322 5.97 4.91 -1.95
N LEU A 323 5.36 6.08 -2.00
CA LEU A 323 5.71 7.22 -1.14
C LEU A 323 4.70 7.34 0.01
N TRP A 324 5.22 7.38 1.22
CA TRP A 324 4.49 7.72 2.44
C TRP A 324 5.00 9.06 2.95
N GLU A 325 4.18 10.11 2.88
CA GLU A 325 4.61 11.47 3.23
C GLU A 325 3.61 12.21 4.11
N GLY A 326 4.11 12.82 5.17
CA GLY A 326 3.32 13.72 6.02
C GLY A 326 2.20 13.03 6.80
N ASN A 327 2.26 11.72 6.96
CA ASN A 327 1.22 10.98 7.68
C ASN A 327 1.48 11.01 9.18
N VAL A 328 0.39 10.98 9.95
CA VAL A 328 0.36 10.79 11.40
C VAL A 328 -0.23 9.41 11.67
N MET A 329 0.59 8.48 12.12
CA MET A 329 0.23 7.06 12.21
C MET A 329 0.80 6.43 13.48
N SER A 330 0.11 5.42 14.02
CA SER A 330 0.61 4.72 15.20
C SER A 330 1.90 3.97 14.90
N HIS A 331 1.95 3.13 13.87
CA HIS A 331 3.18 2.51 13.42
C HIS A 331 3.09 2.03 11.97
N LEU A 332 4.25 1.70 11.41
CA LEU A 332 4.41 1.16 10.08
C LEU A 332 4.94 -0.26 10.14
N THR A 333 4.28 -1.16 9.42
CA THR A 333 4.73 -2.53 9.23
C THR A 333 4.97 -2.82 7.75
N SER A 334 6.00 -3.58 7.46
CA SER A 334 6.24 -4.17 6.15
C SER A 334 6.61 -5.63 6.34
N ASP A 335 5.65 -6.52 6.22
CA ASP A 335 5.87 -7.95 6.39
C ASP A 335 6.29 -8.64 5.09
N ASP A 336 6.75 -9.86 5.22
CA ASP A 336 7.23 -10.71 4.15
C ASP A 336 6.47 -12.03 4.03
N CYS A 337 5.31 -12.11 4.70
CA CYS A 337 4.48 -13.32 4.76
C CYS A 337 4.18 -13.92 3.40
N TRP A 338 4.01 -13.08 2.39
CA TRP A 338 3.66 -13.46 1.03
C TRP A 338 4.66 -12.91 -0.01
N GLY A 339 5.88 -12.70 0.43
CA GLY A 339 6.97 -12.16 -0.36
C GLY A 339 7.35 -10.72 0.02
N SER A 340 8.61 -10.37 -0.26
CA SER A 340 9.18 -9.08 0.10
C SER A 340 8.85 -7.96 -0.89
N SER A 341 9.21 -6.75 -0.54
CA SER A 341 9.05 -5.56 -1.37
C SER A 341 10.28 -4.68 -1.42
N SER A 342 10.25 -3.63 -2.24
CA SER A 342 11.40 -2.76 -2.42
C SER A 342 11.05 -1.31 -2.75
N HIS A 343 12.06 -0.41 -2.67
CA HIS A 343 11.98 0.98 -3.12
C HIS A 343 10.83 1.77 -2.54
N GLN A 344 10.55 1.61 -1.26
CA GLN A 344 9.56 2.44 -0.57
C GLN A 344 10.22 3.63 0.10
N VAL A 345 9.52 4.76 0.13
CA VAL A 345 10.01 6.02 0.72
C VAL A 345 9.06 6.49 1.80
N PHE A 346 9.59 6.69 3.00
CA PHE A 346 8.88 7.24 4.14
C PHE A 346 9.50 8.60 4.46
N PHE A 347 8.74 9.66 4.16
CA PHE A 347 9.25 11.03 4.23
C PHE A 347 8.37 11.89 5.14
N ARG A 348 8.99 12.46 6.19
CA ARG A 348 8.30 13.40 7.09
C ARG A 348 6.97 12.85 7.65
N ASN A 349 6.96 11.60 8.12
CA ASN A 349 5.82 11.05 8.85
C ASN A 349 6.09 11.12 10.36
N TRP A 350 5.03 11.13 11.14
CA TRP A 350 5.11 10.82 12.56
C TRP A 350 4.54 9.43 12.82
N PHE A 351 5.41 8.52 13.25
CA PHE A 351 5.04 7.19 13.74
C PHE A 351 5.28 7.18 15.24
N TRP A 352 4.21 7.26 16.03
CA TRP A 352 4.40 7.42 17.49
C TRP A 352 4.66 6.11 18.22
N GLY A 353 4.46 4.94 17.60
CA GLY A 353 4.89 3.64 18.12
C GLY A 353 4.02 3.03 19.21
N ASP A 354 2.80 3.50 19.37
CA ASP A 354 1.85 2.99 20.36
C ASP A 354 0.45 2.92 19.75
N GLU A 355 -0.36 1.98 20.22
CA GLU A 355 -1.77 1.87 19.85
C GLU A 355 -2.65 2.09 21.07
N THR A 356 -3.44 3.13 21.03
CA THR A 356 -4.47 3.40 22.05
C THR A 356 -5.71 2.57 21.76
N MET A 357 -5.69 1.29 22.08
CA MET A 357 -6.80 0.40 21.78
C MET A 357 -8.00 0.66 22.71
N ASN A 358 -9.15 0.90 22.11
CA ASN A 358 -10.41 0.89 22.84
C ASN A 358 -11.01 -0.52 22.86
N TRP A 359 -10.51 -1.35 23.76
CA TRP A 359 -10.93 -2.75 23.92
C TRP A 359 -12.42 -2.97 24.18
N ASN A 360 -13.14 -1.95 24.57
CA ASN A 360 -14.60 -2.04 24.79
C ASN A 360 -15.38 -2.21 23.49
N PHE A 361 -14.74 -2.09 22.36
CA PHE A 361 -15.38 -2.07 21.06
C PHE A 361 -15.08 -3.29 20.19
N ILE A 362 -14.33 -4.28 20.68
CA ILE A 362 -14.10 -5.53 19.93
C ILE A 362 -15.43 -6.29 19.83
N PRO A 363 -15.93 -6.54 18.63
CA PRO A 363 -17.23 -7.18 18.47
C PRO A 363 -17.21 -8.62 18.96
N SER A 364 -18.37 -9.07 19.35
CA SER A 364 -18.68 -10.46 19.67
C SER A 364 -18.46 -11.35 18.43
N GLY A 365 -17.30 -11.95 18.26
CA GLY A 365 -17.03 -12.81 17.12
C GLY A 365 -15.82 -13.72 17.26
N GLY A 366 -15.07 -13.59 18.36
CA GLY A 366 -13.92 -14.45 18.59
C GLY A 366 -12.71 -13.79 19.22
N ALA A 367 -12.53 -12.49 19.08
CA ALA A 367 -11.46 -11.80 19.77
C ALA A 367 -11.86 -11.62 21.25
N THR A 368 -11.24 -12.36 22.13
CA THR A 368 -11.30 -12.08 23.56
C THR A 368 -10.36 -10.93 23.83
N ALA A 369 -10.92 -9.78 24.18
CA ALA A 369 -10.11 -8.69 24.70
C ALA A 369 -9.25 -9.23 25.85
N PRO A 370 -7.93 -9.05 25.85
CA PRO A 370 -7.11 -9.43 26.98
C PRO A 370 -7.53 -8.61 28.17
N SER A 371 -7.80 -9.26 29.27
CA SER A 371 -8.22 -8.58 30.48
C SER A 371 -7.07 -7.71 30.99
N GLY A 372 -7.17 -6.40 30.82
CA GLY A 372 -6.48 -5.43 31.66
C GLY A 372 -5.05 -5.07 31.35
N THR A 373 -4.51 -5.41 30.20
CA THR A 373 -3.14 -4.98 29.82
C THR A 373 -3.14 -4.37 28.43
N ASN A 374 -2.50 -3.21 28.29
CA ASN A 374 -2.10 -2.72 26.99
C ASN A 374 -1.41 -3.85 26.23
N PRO A 375 -1.75 -4.11 24.97
CA PRO A 375 -1.00 -5.06 24.19
C PRO A 375 0.46 -4.61 24.17
N ASN A 376 1.35 -5.46 24.64
CA ASN A 376 2.79 -5.18 24.67
C ASN A 376 3.42 -5.17 23.26
N ASN A 377 2.60 -5.16 22.24
CA ASN A 377 2.98 -5.29 20.84
C ASN A 377 2.50 -4.08 20.06
N GLY A 378 3.33 -3.55 19.19
CA GLY A 378 3.09 -2.29 18.50
C GLY A 378 3.74 -1.09 19.20
N PHE A 379 4.76 -1.33 20.01
CA PHE A 379 5.57 -0.27 20.61
C PHE A 379 6.77 0.13 19.75
N ASP A 380 6.79 -0.27 18.52
CA ASP A 380 7.78 0.10 17.52
C ASP A 380 7.17 1.09 16.54
N ALA A 381 7.89 2.14 16.25
CA ALA A 381 7.43 3.11 15.26
C ALA A 381 7.51 2.53 13.84
N ILE A 382 8.54 1.72 13.57
CA ILE A 382 8.79 1.11 12.27
C ILE A 382 9.18 -0.35 12.46
N ASP A 383 8.48 -1.24 11.77
CA ASP A 383 8.72 -2.68 11.76
C ASP A 383 8.86 -3.20 10.31
N VAL A 384 10.08 -3.55 9.92
CA VAL A 384 10.42 -4.00 8.58
C VAL A 384 10.99 -5.41 8.66
N TYR A 385 10.29 -6.36 8.09
CA TYR A 385 10.67 -7.77 8.14
C TYR A 385 11.75 -8.11 7.10
N THR A 386 12.07 -9.37 7.03
CA THR A 386 13.07 -9.94 6.17
C THR A 386 12.85 -9.63 4.68
N GLY A 387 13.93 -9.52 3.92
CA GLY A 387 13.89 -9.40 2.46
C GLY A 387 13.45 -8.03 1.92
N GLN A 388 13.06 -7.09 2.77
CA GLN A 388 12.69 -5.74 2.34
C GLN A 388 13.95 -4.93 2.01
N VAL A 389 14.06 -4.44 0.77
CA VAL A 389 15.29 -3.77 0.32
C VAL A 389 15.04 -2.40 -0.28
N TYR A 390 16.03 -1.52 -0.21
CA TYR A 390 15.99 -0.15 -0.76
C TYR A 390 14.88 0.72 -0.17
N TYR A 391 14.55 0.51 1.10
CA TYR A 391 13.65 1.40 1.82
C TYR A 391 14.39 2.66 2.26
N SER A 392 13.71 3.80 2.15
CA SER A 392 14.25 5.10 2.56
C SER A 392 13.37 5.72 3.63
N PHE A 393 13.94 5.89 4.82
CA PHE A 393 13.31 6.57 5.95
C PHE A 393 13.99 7.92 6.14
N VAL A 394 13.31 9.01 5.78
CA VAL A 394 13.92 10.34 5.70
C VAL A 394 13.06 11.38 6.42
N GLY A 395 13.65 12.02 7.43
CA GLY A 395 13.02 13.15 8.13
C GLY A 395 11.78 12.79 8.94
N ASN A 396 11.57 11.53 9.30
CA ASN A 396 10.44 11.10 10.10
C ASN A 396 10.64 11.46 11.57
N VAL A 397 9.55 11.51 12.32
CA VAL A 397 9.53 11.56 13.78
C VAL A 397 9.07 10.21 14.31
N LEU A 398 9.83 9.62 15.21
CA LEU A 398 9.67 8.25 15.66
C LEU A 398 9.49 8.19 17.17
N GLY A 399 8.37 7.64 17.62
CA GLY A 399 7.99 7.59 19.03
C GLY A 399 7.29 8.85 19.53
N HIS A 400 7.13 8.93 20.84
CA HIS A 400 6.60 10.10 21.54
C HIS A 400 7.17 10.22 22.96
N THR A 401 6.94 11.36 23.62
CA THR A 401 7.42 11.59 24.98
C THR A 401 6.85 10.55 25.94
N GLY A 402 7.72 9.84 26.62
CA GLY A 402 7.35 8.88 27.66
C GLY A 402 7.22 7.44 27.20
N LEU A 403 7.00 7.18 25.93
CA LEU A 403 6.87 5.80 25.43
C LEU A 403 8.15 4.99 25.68
N HIS A 404 9.30 5.59 25.48
CA HIS A 404 10.59 4.90 25.50
C HIS A 404 11.43 5.14 26.78
N THR A 405 10.89 5.80 27.79
CA THR A 405 11.66 6.14 29.00
C THR A 405 12.01 4.94 29.88
N THR A 406 11.37 3.80 29.68
CA THR A 406 11.60 2.58 30.49
C THR A 406 12.52 1.57 29.82
N TRP A 407 13.08 1.90 28.67
CA TRP A 407 13.86 0.95 27.87
C TRP A 407 15.34 1.00 28.19
N SER A 408 15.73 0.18 29.12
CA SER A 408 17.14 -0.06 29.36
C SER A 408 17.63 -1.17 28.42
N GLY A 409 18.45 -0.82 27.46
CA GLY A 409 19.21 -1.79 26.66
C GLY A 409 18.96 -1.77 25.17
N ALA A 410 18.06 -0.96 24.65
CA ALA A 410 17.97 -0.75 23.22
C ALA A 410 19.20 0.03 22.74
N THR A 411 20.06 -0.62 21.98
CA THR A 411 21.12 0.06 21.25
C THR A 411 20.48 0.62 19.98
N LEU A 412 20.52 1.90 19.80
CA LEU A 412 19.96 2.56 18.65
C LEU A 412 20.78 2.31 17.41
N GLY A 413 20.09 2.14 16.36
CA GLY A 413 20.66 1.94 15.06
C GLY A 413 20.08 0.72 14.37
N PRO A 414 20.32 0.60 13.11
CA PRO A 414 19.79 -0.48 12.29
C PRO A 414 20.30 -1.87 12.67
N THR A 415 20.99 -2.03 13.79
CA THR A 415 21.62 -3.29 14.22
C THR A 415 20.89 -4.00 15.36
N ASN A 416 19.74 -3.48 15.80
CA ASN A 416 19.04 -4.10 16.91
C ASN A 416 17.93 -5.02 16.47
N ASN A 417 18.32 -6.23 16.23
CA ASN A 417 17.44 -7.38 16.16
C ASN A 417 17.02 -7.78 17.59
N ALA A 418 16.05 -7.09 18.16
CA ALA A 418 15.43 -7.52 19.41
C ALA A 418 14.30 -8.51 19.09
N TYR A 419 14.65 -9.68 18.56
CA TYR A 419 13.68 -10.72 18.26
C TYR A 419 13.78 -11.91 19.19
N GLY A 420 12.66 -12.46 19.47
CA GLY A 420 12.47 -13.54 20.39
C GLY A 420 11.67 -13.06 21.59
N THR A 421 10.38 -12.95 21.50
CA THR A 421 9.49 -12.33 22.46
C THR A 421 9.66 -10.80 22.51
N ARG A 422 8.82 -10.07 21.86
CA ARG A 422 8.73 -8.60 21.91
C ARG A 422 8.38 -8.17 23.35
N THR A 423 9.33 -8.25 24.23
CA THR A 423 9.16 -7.85 25.64
C THR A 423 9.69 -6.46 25.93
N ALA A 424 10.31 -5.85 24.93
CA ALA A 424 10.83 -4.50 25.03
C ALA A 424 10.53 -3.72 23.76
N PRO A 425 9.98 -2.56 23.88
CA PRO A 425 9.68 -1.66 22.79
C PRO A 425 10.95 -1.21 22.05
N VAL A 426 10.93 -1.05 20.74
CA VAL A 426 12.02 -0.53 19.90
C VAL A 426 11.48 0.53 18.94
N VAL A 427 12.32 1.49 18.57
CA VAL A 427 11.91 2.52 17.60
C VAL A 427 11.92 1.95 16.20
N TYR A 428 12.95 1.17 15.92
CA TYR A 428 13.13 0.49 14.65
C TYR A 428 13.27 -1.01 14.88
N SER A 429 12.58 -1.76 14.06
CA SER A 429 12.68 -3.18 13.96
C SER A 429 12.97 -3.53 12.49
N TYR A 430 14.18 -3.99 12.20
CA TYR A 430 14.58 -4.32 10.84
C TYR A 430 15.05 -5.76 10.74
N GLY A 431 14.63 -6.45 9.68
CA GLY A 431 15.06 -7.80 9.37
C GLY A 431 14.61 -8.81 10.41
N GLY A 432 13.54 -8.53 11.07
CA GLY A 432 13.01 -9.40 12.08
C GLY A 432 11.95 -10.36 11.61
N ALA A 433 11.65 -11.28 12.48
CA ALA A 433 10.66 -12.30 12.29
C ALA A 433 9.49 -12.10 13.26
N VAL A 434 8.28 -12.36 12.86
CA VAL A 434 7.14 -12.47 13.77
C VAL A 434 7.35 -13.70 14.65
N GLY A 435 7.18 -13.53 15.94
CA GLY A 435 7.52 -14.50 16.97
C GLY A 435 7.21 -15.96 16.65
N ALA A 436 8.17 -16.78 16.98
CA ALA A 436 8.16 -18.21 16.81
C ALA A 436 6.83 -18.86 17.22
N GLY A 437 6.15 -19.46 16.26
CA GLY A 437 5.01 -20.32 16.55
C GLY A 437 3.82 -20.25 15.62
N ASN A 438 3.74 -19.30 14.72
CA ASN A 438 2.55 -19.16 13.88
C ASN A 438 2.64 -19.80 12.47
N GLY A 439 3.82 -20.27 12.07
CA GLY A 439 3.99 -21.11 10.86
C GLY A 439 3.56 -20.49 9.54
N THR A 440 3.35 -19.19 9.48
CA THR A 440 2.83 -18.51 8.28
C THR A 440 3.60 -17.27 7.86
N CYS A 441 4.34 -16.65 8.76
CA CYS A 441 5.24 -15.54 8.47
C CYS A 441 6.57 -15.85 9.12
N ASP A 442 7.62 -15.35 8.56
CA ASP A 442 8.96 -15.84 8.78
C ASP A 442 9.57 -15.68 10.16
N ASP A 443 10.27 -16.72 10.59
CA ASP A 443 11.12 -16.70 11.79
C ASP A 443 12.61 -16.42 11.46
N ILE A 444 12.94 -16.02 10.24
CA ILE A 444 14.34 -15.78 9.84
C ILE A 444 14.72 -14.33 10.09
N VAL A 445 15.83 -14.16 10.78
CA VAL A 445 16.46 -12.86 10.96
C VAL A 445 17.33 -12.54 9.76
N ASP A 446 16.97 -11.50 9.01
CA ASP A 446 17.82 -10.95 7.95
C ASP A 446 18.73 -9.85 8.50
N SER A 447 19.95 -10.24 8.85
CA SER A 447 20.96 -9.30 9.32
C SER A 447 21.50 -8.37 8.24
N THR A 448 21.10 -8.53 6.98
CA THR A 448 21.60 -7.72 5.86
C THR A 448 20.84 -6.40 5.71
N ILE A 449 19.55 -6.35 6.07
CA ILE A 449 18.73 -5.14 5.97
C ILE A 449 19.29 -4.00 6.84
N PRO A 450 19.61 -4.21 8.11
CA PRO A 450 20.04 -3.11 8.98
C PRO A 450 21.50 -2.73 8.83
N SER A 451 22.35 -3.62 8.39
CA SER A 451 23.79 -3.42 8.45
C SER A 451 24.37 -2.67 7.24
N SER A 452 23.60 -2.45 6.21
CA SER A 452 24.11 -2.01 4.93
C SER A 452 23.44 -0.73 4.45
N SER A 453 24.21 0.35 4.40
CA SER A 453 23.83 1.57 3.65
C SER A 453 23.55 1.31 2.17
N THR A 454 23.68 0.07 1.70
CA THR A 454 23.36 -0.34 0.34
C THR A 454 21.94 -0.86 0.17
N THR A 455 21.28 -1.27 1.26
CA THR A 455 19.94 -1.86 1.22
C THR A 455 18.86 -1.02 1.89
N SER A 456 19.24 -0.04 2.71
CA SER A 456 18.30 0.92 3.30
C SER A 456 18.94 2.29 3.52
N LEU A 457 18.15 3.33 3.44
CA LEU A 457 18.55 4.71 3.76
C LEU A 457 17.82 5.18 5.01
N ASN A 458 18.59 5.53 6.05
CA ASN A 458 18.08 6.22 7.23
C ASN A 458 18.72 7.61 7.30
N HIS A 459 17.94 8.67 7.11
CA HIS A 459 18.49 10.00 7.01
C HIS A 459 17.64 11.05 7.72
N GLY A 460 18.19 11.64 8.79
CA GLY A 460 17.57 12.76 9.47
C GLY A 460 16.28 12.45 10.21
N ASN A 461 16.07 11.20 10.66
CA ASN A 461 14.90 10.88 11.46
C ASN A 461 15.12 11.32 12.91
N TRP A 462 14.13 12.00 13.48
CA TRP A 462 14.10 12.28 14.91
C TRP A 462 13.67 11.02 15.67
N ASP A 463 14.32 10.75 16.78
CA ASP A 463 14.08 9.60 17.62
C ASP A 463 13.87 10.03 19.07
N TYR A 464 12.71 9.75 19.62
CA TYR A 464 12.38 10.07 21.02
C TYR A 464 13.19 9.28 22.04
N LEU A 465 13.77 8.15 21.68
CA LEU A 465 14.62 7.40 22.57
C LEU A 465 15.96 8.11 22.77
N THR A 466 16.55 8.68 21.73
CA THR A 466 17.77 9.50 21.82
C THR A 466 17.52 10.96 22.10
N ASN A 467 16.30 11.43 21.99
CA ASN A 467 15.93 12.84 21.98
C ASN A 467 16.77 13.64 20.98
N GLY A 468 16.89 13.14 19.78
CA GLY A 468 17.65 13.78 18.73
C GLY A 468 17.61 13.08 17.40
N VAL A 469 18.25 13.68 16.42
CA VAL A 469 18.49 13.03 15.14
C VAL A 469 19.61 12.02 15.31
N ALA A 470 19.26 10.76 15.37
CA ALA A 470 20.21 9.70 15.65
C ALA A 470 21.17 9.43 14.48
N TYR A 471 20.76 9.79 13.25
CA TYR A 471 21.47 9.33 12.06
C TYR A 471 21.29 10.24 10.86
N TRP A 472 22.40 10.69 10.27
CA TRP A 472 22.45 11.38 8.98
C TRP A 472 23.30 10.56 8.02
N GLN A 473 22.65 9.69 7.28
CA GLN A 473 23.32 8.88 6.26
C GLN A 473 23.44 9.68 4.96
N GLY A 474 24.59 9.66 4.32
CA GLY A 474 24.74 10.22 2.97
C GLY A 474 25.28 11.65 2.89
N GLY A 475 25.97 12.16 3.90
CA GLY A 475 26.74 13.40 3.75
C GLY A 475 26.46 14.50 4.77
N SER A 476 27.01 15.69 4.50
CA SER A 476 26.93 16.86 5.38
C SER A 476 25.71 17.77 5.14
N ASN A 477 24.87 17.45 4.15
CA ASN A 477 23.65 18.22 3.91
C ASN A 477 22.52 17.70 4.80
N HIS A 478 22.14 18.50 5.78
CA HIS A 478 21.06 18.20 6.72
C HIS A 478 19.78 18.99 6.41
N THR A 479 19.68 19.56 5.23
CA THR A 479 18.50 20.31 4.79
C THR A 479 17.54 19.38 4.06
N LEU A 480 16.35 19.20 4.61
CA LEU A 480 15.30 18.40 4.00
C LEU A 480 14.30 19.32 3.28
N ALA A 481 13.79 18.87 2.13
CA ALA A 481 12.67 19.53 1.48
C ALA A 481 11.42 19.52 2.39
N ASN A 482 10.49 20.44 2.18
CA ASN A 482 9.20 20.40 2.89
C ASN A 482 8.33 19.23 2.43
N SER A 483 8.44 18.86 1.17
CA SER A 483 7.77 17.74 0.52
C SER A 483 8.62 17.25 -0.64
N ILE A 484 8.53 15.97 -0.97
CA ILE A 484 9.06 15.41 -2.21
C ILE A 484 7.95 15.10 -3.22
N TYR A 485 6.70 15.15 -2.78
CA TYR A 485 5.53 15.02 -3.64
C TYR A 485 5.06 16.37 -4.18
N TYR A 486 4.92 17.37 -3.31
CA TYR A 486 4.43 18.70 -3.67
C TYR A 486 5.57 19.70 -3.84
N SER A 487 5.59 20.42 -4.97
CA SER A 487 6.55 21.51 -5.22
C SER A 487 6.26 22.79 -4.40
N SER A 488 5.06 22.92 -3.85
CA SER A 488 4.61 24.01 -2.98
C SER A 488 3.52 23.50 -2.05
N GLN A 489 3.27 24.23 -0.95
CA GLN A 489 2.24 23.87 0.01
C GLN A 489 0.88 23.66 -0.69
N PRO A 490 0.28 22.47 -0.60
CA PRO A 490 -1.00 22.20 -1.24
C PRO A 490 -2.13 22.96 -0.53
N THR A 491 -3.21 23.24 -1.26
CA THR A 491 -4.30 24.09 -0.76
C THR A 491 -5.02 23.52 0.46
N PHE A 492 -5.10 22.20 0.61
CA PHE A 492 -5.72 21.59 1.79
C PHE A 492 -4.90 21.76 3.06
N LEU A 493 -3.61 22.10 2.95
CA LEU A 493 -2.74 22.50 4.07
C LEU A 493 -2.74 24.00 4.33
N SER A 494 -3.59 24.79 3.67
CA SER A 494 -3.66 26.23 3.90
C SER A 494 -4.03 26.52 5.36
N GLY A 495 -3.17 27.28 6.02
CA GLY A 495 -3.32 27.60 7.45
C GLY A 495 -2.64 26.61 8.40
N TYR A 496 -2.06 25.54 7.90
CA TYR A 496 -1.21 24.61 8.65
C TYR A 496 0.27 24.97 8.48
N ALA A 497 1.10 24.48 9.39
CA ALA A 497 2.54 24.49 9.18
C ALA A 497 2.92 23.61 7.96
N TRP A 498 4.06 23.89 7.34
CA TRP A 498 4.59 23.05 6.28
C TRP A 498 6.12 23.16 6.21
N PRO A 499 6.85 22.08 6.51
CA PRO A 499 6.35 20.72 6.76
C PRO A 499 5.56 20.60 8.07
N LEU A 500 4.75 19.53 8.17
CA LEU A 500 4.02 19.21 9.41
C LEU A 500 4.92 18.50 10.40
N GLU A 501 5.71 17.56 9.92
CA GLU A 501 6.60 16.73 10.72
C GLU A 501 8.06 16.86 10.25
N GLY A 502 8.97 16.67 11.18
CA GLY A 502 10.39 16.62 10.85
C GLY A 502 11.32 16.69 12.05
N PRO A 503 12.62 16.54 11.78
CA PRO A 503 13.64 16.58 12.84
C PRO A 503 13.95 18.00 13.31
N GLU A 504 13.43 19.01 12.63
CA GLU A 504 13.65 20.41 12.97
C GLU A 504 12.89 20.78 14.25
N GLY A 505 13.40 21.68 15.05
CA GLY A 505 12.67 22.22 16.22
C GLY A 505 12.59 21.31 17.44
N SER A 506 13.20 20.13 17.41
CA SER A 506 13.37 19.20 18.56
C SER A 506 12.15 18.44 19.05
N PRO A 507 11.41 17.70 18.28
CA PRO A 507 11.13 17.70 16.84
C PRO A 507 9.99 18.66 16.45
N THR A 508 9.76 18.82 15.16
CA THR A 508 8.52 19.45 14.65
C THR A 508 7.44 18.38 14.53
N ILE A 509 6.32 18.59 15.20
CA ILE A 509 5.09 17.79 15.11
C ILE A 509 3.91 18.76 15.10
N HIS A 510 3.12 18.70 14.06
CA HIS A 510 1.88 19.46 13.93
C HIS A 510 0.77 18.53 13.46
N ALA A 511 -0.42 18.69 14.03
CA ALA A 511 -1.59 17.97 13.57
C ALA A 511 -1.84 18.25 12.08
N ASN A 512 -2.05 17.20 11.29
CA ASN A 512 -2.50 17.33 9.93
C ASN A 512 -4.02 17.62 9.85
N PRO A 513 -4.58 18.00 8.68
CA PRO A 513 -6.01 18.30 8.59
C PRO A 513 -6.91 17.12 8.95
N ALA A 514 -6.51 15.88 8.65
CA ALA A 514 -7.27 14.68 8.99
C ALA A 514 -7.36 14.49 10.52
N GLU A 515 -6.23 14.62 11.23
CA GLU A 515 -6.20 14.58 12.69
C GLU A 515 -7.02 15.73 13.29
N THR A 516 -6.87 16.93 12.77
CA THR A 516 -7.64 18.10 13.21
C THR A 516 -9.14 17.88 13.04
N CYS A 517 -9.56 17.30 11.92
CA CYS A 517 -10.96 16.94 11.67
C CYS A 517 -11.45 15.91 12.69
N TRP A 518 -10.66 14.88 12.95
CA TRP A 518 -10.98 13.86 13.95
C TRP A 518 -11.19 14.48 15.34
N VAL A 519 -10.22 15.24 15.80
CA VAL A 519 -10.25 15.84 17.16
C VAL A 519 -11.42 16.81 17.34
N ASN A 520 -11.77 17.60 16.33
CA ASN A 520 -12.80 18.63 16.42
C ASN A 520 -14.20 18.16 15.99
N GLY A 521 -14.35 16.92 15.53
CA GLY A 521 -15.61 16.38 15.00
C GLY A 521 -15.94 15.00 15.57
N PRO A 522 -15.58 13.91 14.87
CA PRO A 522 -16.01 12.57 15.25
C PRO A 522 -15.59 12.13 16.67
N SER A 523 -14.40 12.51 17.14
CA SER A 523 -13.93 12.15 18.49
C SER A 523 -14.81 12.69 19.62
N THR A 524 -15.54 13.77 19.37
CA THR A 524 -16.46 14.40 20.33
C THR A 524 -17.90 13.87 20.21
N GLY A 525 -18.13 12.84 19.38
CA GLY A 525 -19.45 12.28 19.08
C GLY A 525 -20.21 13.04 17.98
N GLY A 526 -19.55 13.98 17.31
CA GLY A 526 -20.10 14.67 16.13
C GLY A 526 -20.12 13.77 14.91
N ALA A 527 -21.05 14.00 14.00
CA ALA A 527 -21.05 13.32 12.71
C ALA A 527 -19.86 13.82 11.84
N PHE A 528 -19.24 12.91 11.12
CA PHE A 528 -18.24 13.29 10.14
C PHE A 528 -18.87 14.11 9.01
N ASN A 529 -18.31 15.27 8.70
CA ASN A 529 -18.74 16.12 7.62
C ASN A 529 -17.54 16.66 6.85
N ALA A 530 -17.22 16.03 5.75
CA ALA A 530 -16.07 16.38 4.92
C ALA A 530 -16.09 17.84 4.46
N ALA A 531 -17.26 18.42 4.17
CA ALA A 531 -17.36 19.80 3.72
C ALA A 531 -16.96 20.82 4.79
N THR A 532 -17.14 20.50 6.07
CA THR A 532 -16.68 21.36 7.18
C THR A 532 -15.25 21.07 7.58
N CYS A 533 -14.82 19.80 7.53
CA CYS A 533 -13.45 19.40 7.87
C CYS A 533 -12.44 19.89 6.82
N TYR A 534 -12.81 19.80 5.56
CA TYR A 534 -11.91 19.95 4.42
C TYR A 534 -12.38 21.01 3.41
N ALA A 535 -12.88 22.12 3.93
CA ALA A 535 -13.45 23.20 3.10
C ALA A 535 -12.51 23.77 2.04
N THR A 536 -11.20 23.62 2.24
CA THR A 536 -10.16 24.11 1.31
C THR A 536 -9.65 23.06 0.34
N SER A 537 -10.11 21.79 0.45
CA SER A 537 -9.57 20.73 -0.39
C SER A 537 -10.04 20.87 -1.84
N SER A 538 -9.13 20.63 -2.79
CA SER A 538 -9.43 20.64 -4.23
C SER A 538 -10.33 19.46 -4.62
N SER A 539 -11.06 19.59 -5.71
CA SER A 539 -11.73 18.43 -6.32
C SER A 539 -10.71 17.46 -6.90
N PRO A 540 -10.98 16.15 -6.92
CA PRO A 540 -10.20 15.22 -7.71
C PRO A 540 -10.08 15.72 -9.14
N THR A 541 -8.92 15.54 -9.76
CA THR A 541 -8.72 15.92 -11.15
C THR A 541 -8.82 14.66 -12.01
N PRO A 542 -9.99 14.33 -12.57
CA PRO A 542 -10.14 13.15 -13.40
C PRO A 542 -9.18 13.22 -14.59
N GLY A 543 -8.47 12.12 -14.85
CA GLY A 543 -7.63 11.99 -16.03
C GLY A 543 -6.28 12.71 -15.96
N ASN A 544 -5.91 13.28 -14.83
CA ASN A 544 -4.54 13.73 -14.65
C ASN A 544 -3.76 12.62 -13.93
N PRO A 545 -2.94 11.84 -14.66
CA PRO A 545 -2.06 10.89 -14.02
C PRO A 545 -1.16 11.67 -13.06
N PHE A 546 -0.87 11.08 -11.93
CA PHE A 546 0.09 11.64 -11.00
C PHE A 546 1.38 11.94 -11.77
N LEU A 547 1.64 13.21 -11.98
CA LEU A 547 2.98 13.62 -12.31
C LEU A 547 3.80 13.37 -11.04
N ILE A 548 4.17 12.11 -10.82
CA ILE A 548 5.28 11.85 -9.92
C ILE A 548 6.41 12.66 -10.50
N ALA A 549 6.79 13.70 -9.76
CA ALA A 549 7.96 14.49 -10.12
C ALA A 549 9.05 13.49 -10.47
N THR A 550 9.63 13.61 -11.64
CA THR A 550 10.71 12.75 -12.09
C THR A 550 11.62 12.44 -10.92
N PRO A 551 11.85 11.15 -10.59
CA PRO A 551 12.76 10.81 -9.50
C PRO A 551 14.09 11.54 -9.75
N LEU A 552 14.55 12.25 -8.74
CA LEU A 552 15.86 12.90 -8.74
C LEU A 552 16.97 11.89 -8.94
#